data_f7fa6d6ae416098dc36cf515dfa6ecfc
#
_entry.id   f7fa6d6ae416098dc36cf515dfa6ecfc
#
_cell.length_a   1.000
_cell.length_b   1.000
_cell.length_c   1.000
_cell.angle_alpha   90.00
_cell.angle_beta   90.00
_cell.angle_gamma   90.00
#
_symmetry.space_group_name_H-M   'P 1'
#
loop_
_entity.id
_entity.type
_entity.pdbx_description
1 polymer ?
#
loop_
_entity_poly.entity_id
_entity_poly.type
_entity_poly.pdbx_seq_one_letter_code
_entity_poly.pdbx_strand_id
1 'polypeptide(L)'
;MKTEENSSVGAGIRDPERIERRTVLHISYRPLWHLLLDRDMNKQKLREVTGLSSSSMAKLGKGESITTEMLVRICSKLDCDLTDIMELVDDDGEPVRNRLKKAEAN
;
A
#
# COMPACT_ATOMS: atom_id res chain seq x y z
N MET A 1 6.39 22.90 21.55
CA MET A 1 6.08 22.16 21.74
C MET A 1 5.73 21.67 21.75
N LYS A 2 5.42 22.16 21.54
CA LYS A 2 4.95 21.39 21.64
C LYS A 2 4.54 20.81 21.40
N THR A 3 5.08 21.71 21.15
CA THR A 3 4.64 20.86 21.15
C THR A 3 4.17 20.42 20.90
N GLU A 4 4.17 20.79 20.72
CA GLU A 4 3.62 20.09 20.67
C GLU A 4 3.13 19.67 20.45
N GLU A 5 3.47 20.27 20.28
CA GLU A 5 3.01 19.66 20.28
C GLU A 5 2.50 19.24 20.09
N ASN A 6 2.92 19.96 19.82
CA ASN A 6 2.42 19.31 19.82
C ASN A 6 1.87 19.03 19.64
N SER A 7 2.24 19.61 19.54
CA SER A 7 1.77 19.08 19.56
C SER A 7 1.24 18.77 19.36
N SER A 8 1.31 19.25 19.21
CA SER A 8 0.75 18.65 19.18
C SER A 8 0.24 18.33 19.04
N VAL A 9 0.39 18.83 18.93
CA VAL A 9 -0.21 18.28 18.96
C VAL A 9 -0.78 18.06 18.92
N GLY A 10 -1.07 18.52 18.98
CA GLY A 10 -1.60 18.16 18.97
C GLY A 10 -2.25 17.99 19.02
N ALA A 11 -2.28 18.42 18.90
CA ALA A 11 -2.92 18.17 19.05
C ALA A 11 -3.48 17.84 18.85
N GLY A 12 -3.66 18.09 18.80
CA GLY A 12 -4.29 17.79 18.84
C GLY A 12 -4.89 17.08 18.38
N ILE A 13 -4.98 16.69 18.00
CA ILE A 13 -5.51 15.74 17.83
C ILE A 13 -5.81 14.93 18.32
N ARG A 14 -6.15 15.15 19.01
CA ARG A 14 -6.37 14.07 19.21
C ARG A 14 -7.35 13.63 19.93
N ASP A 15 -8.17 13.23 19.47
CA ASP A 15 -9.29 12.51 19.97
C ASP A 15 -8.92 11.04 20.05
N PRO A 16 -8.58 10.54 21.23
CA PRO A 16 -8.14 9.16 21.36
C PRO A 16 -9.21 8.15 20.95
N GLU A 17 -10.47 8.48 21.21
CA GLU A 17 -11.52 7.56 20.84
C GLU A 17 -11.64 7.38 19.35
N ARG A 18 -11.44 8.46 18.63
CA ARG A 18 -11.47 8.37 17.20
C ARG A 18 -10.35 7.47 16.70
N ILE A 19 -9.18 7.59 17.32
CA ILE A 19 -8.04 6.78 16.93
C ILE A 19 -8.34 5.31 17.16
N GLU A 20 -8.99 5.00 18.29
CA GLU A 20 -9.28 3.61 18.62
C GLU A 20 -10.28 2.99 17.66
N ARG A 21 -11.23 3.78 17.21
CA ARG A 21 -12.21 3.28 16.27
C ARG A 21 -11.69 3.26 14.86
N ARG A 22 -10.57 3.89 14.65
CA ARG A 22 -9.99 3.90 13.35
C ARG A 22 -9.52 2.54 12.99
N THR A 23 -9.87 2.13 11.81
CA THR A 23 -9.36 0.90 11.25
C THR A 23 -7.87 1.04 11.01
N VAL A 24 -7.12 0.01 11.35
CA VAL A 24 -5.70 -0.02 11.05
C VAL A 24 -5.54 -0.23 9.55
N LEU A 25 -4.67 0.57 8.95
CA LEU A 25 -4.44 0.48 7.52
C LEU A 25 -3.32 -0.49 7.22
N HIS A 26 -3.45 -1.16 6.10
CA HIS A 26 -2.48 -2.16 5.64
C HIS A 26 -2.12 -1.92 4.19
N ILE A 27 -0.92 -2.34 3.81
CA ILE A 27 -0.53 -2.34 2.41
C ILE A 27 -1.14 -3.56 1.75
N SER A 28 -1.69 -3.38 0.57
CA SER A 28 -2.18 -4.49 -0.25
C SER A 28 -1.49 -4.41 -1.61
N TYR A 29 -1.02 -5.54 -2.09
CA TYR A 29 -0.40 -5.63 -3.41
C TYR A 29 -1.39 -6.20 -4.43
N ARG A 30 -2.67 -6.21 -4.08
CA ARG A 30 -3.68 -6.69 -5.01
C ARG A 30 -3.61 -6.01 -6.37
N PRO A 31 -3.38 -4.69 -6.43
CA PRO A 31 -3.25 -4.07 -7.76
C PRO A 31 -2.16 -4.67 -8.60
N LEU A 32 -1.05 -5.08 -7.98
CA LEU A 32 0.05 -5.72 -8.70
C LEU A 32 -0.42 -7.02 -9.36
N TRP A 33 -1.17 -7.84 -8.61
CA TRP A 33 -1.64 -9.11 -9.16
C TRP A 33 -2.60 -8.89 -10.31
N HIS A 34 -3.45 -7.88 -10.21
CA HIS A 34 -4.35 -7.52 -11.31
C HIS A 34 -3.58 -7.03 -12.52
N LEU A 35 -2.54 -6.23 -12.28
CA LEU A 35 -1.71 -5.73 -13.38
C LEU A 35 -1.02 -6.88 -14.11
N LEU A 36 -0.52 -7.86 -13.36
CA LEU A 36 0.11 -9.02 -13.98
C LEU A 36 -0.89 -9.78 -14.86
N LEU A 37 -2.11 -9.95 -14.36
CA LEU A 37 -3.14 -10.62 -15.15
C LEU A 37 -3.42 -9.85 -16.43
N ASP A 38 -3.52 -8.54 -16.33
CA ASP A 38 -3.78 -7.70 -17.50
C ASP A 38 -2.67 -7.82 -18.52
N ARG A 39 -1.45 -8.09 -18.08
CA ARG A 39 -0.29 -8.20 -18.95
C ARG A 39 0.06 -9.65 -19.29
N ASP A 40 -0.82 -10.55 -18.91
CA ASP A 40 -0.61 -11.97 -19.19
C ASP A 40 0.69 -12.48 -18.61
N MET A 41 0.99 -12.02 -17.37
CA MET A 41 2.19 -12.41 -16.66
C MET A 41 1.80 -13.16 -15.40
N ASN A 42 2.74 -13.99 -14.90
CA ASN A 42 2.56 -14.67 -13.63
C ASN A 42 3.66 -14.22 -12.67
N LYS A 43 3.62 -14.77 -11.46
CA LYS A 43 4.60 -14.41 -10.42
C LYS A 43 6.01 -14.78 -10.82
N GLN A 44 6.17 -15.91 -11.49
CA GLN A 44 7.49 -16.34 -11.92
C GLN A 44 8.07 -15.35 -12.94
N LYS A 45 7.24 -14.90 -13.86
CA LYS A 45 7.70 -13.92 -14.85
C LYS A 45 8.07 -12.62 -14.18
N LEU A 46 7.26 -12.20 -13.20
CA LEU A 46 7.58 -11.00 -12.44
C LEU A 46 8.94 -11.12 -11.78
N ARG A 47 9.21 -12.26 -11.17
CA ARG A 47 10.48 -12.49 -10.51
C ARG A 47 11.63 -12.43 -11.52
N GLU A 48 11.42 -13.01 -12.69
CA GLU A 48 12.45 -13.02 -13.72
C GLU A 48 12.79 -11.61 -14.20
N VAL A 49 11.78 -10.81 -14.49
CA VAL A 49 12.02 -9.49 -15.06
C VAL A 49 12.52 -8.49 -14.02
N THR A 50 12.17 -8.68 -12.75
CA THR A 50 12.59 -7.76 -11.69
C THR A 50 13.86 -8.20 -10.99
N GLY A 51 14.18 -9.48 -11.05
CA GLY A 51 15.32 -10.02 -10.32
C GLY A 51 15.12 -10.09 -8.83
N LEU A 52 13.87 -10.08 -8.36
CA LEU A 52 13.60 -10.14 -6.93
C LEU A 52 13.93 -11.52 -6.39
N SER A 53 14.36 -11.57 -5.12
CA SER A 53 14.68 -12.81 -4.46
C SER A 53 13.41 -13.59 -4.11
N SER A 54 13.58 -14.87 -3.81
CA SER A 54 12.45 -15.69 -3.34
C SER A 54 11.85 -15.10 -2.07
N SER A 55 12.71 -14.57 -1.21
CA SER A 55 12.26 -13.96 0.03
C SER A 55 11.37 -12.75 -0.24
N SER A 56 11.77 -11.90 -1.17
CA SER A 56 10.98 -10.72 -1.52
C SER A 56 9.67 -11.10 -2.16
N MET A 57 9.69 -12.11 -3.03
CA MET A 57 8.45 -12.59 -3.65
C MET A 57 7.48 -13.14 -2.61
N ALA A 58 8.01 -13.84 -1.59
CA ALA A 58 7.18 -14.37 -0.54
C ALA A 58 6.52 -13.23 0.26
N LYS A 59 7.26 -12.16 0.51
CA LYS A 59 6.72 -11.01 1.22
C LYS A 59 5.60 -10.34 0.42
N LEU A 60 5.80 -10.21 -0.89
CA LEU A 60 4.74 -9.67 -1.74
C LEU A 60 3.49 -10.52 -1.66
N GLY A 61 3.64 -11.84 -1.68
CA GLY A 61 2.51 -12.73 -1.61
C GLY A 61 1.75 -12.67 -0.30
N LYS A 62 2.45 -12.30 0.78
CA LYS A 62 1.84 -12.21 2.11
C LYS A 62 1.37 -10.80 2.45
N GLY A 63 1.63 -9.84 1.59
CA GLY A 63 1.29 -8.45 1.88
C GLY A 63 2.23 -7.80 2.88
N GLU A 64 3.43 -8.31 3.02
CA GLU A 64 4.42 -7.78 3.96
C GLU A 64 5.24 -6.68 3.31
N SER A 65 5.93 -5.90 4.15
CA SER A 65 6.73 -4.78 3.68
C SER A 65 7.93 -5.25 2.87
N ILE A 66 8.19 -4.53 1.79
CA ILE A 66 9.45 -4.67 1.05
C ILE A 66 10.05 -3.28 0.97
N THR A 67 11.30 -3.21 0.55
CA THR A 67 11.97 -1.91 0.49
C THR A 67 11.42 -1.07 -0.64
N THR A 68 11.53 0.24 -0.48
CA THR A 68 11.12 1.15 -1.55
C THR A 68 11.96 0.94 -2.80
N GLU A 69 13.21 0.51 -2.61
CA GLU A 69 14.07 0.21 -3.74
C GLU A 69 13.47 -0.90 -4.61
N MET A 70 12.92 -1.92 -3.95
CA MET A 70 12.28 -3.01 -4.68
C MET A 70 11.01 -2.53 -5.37
N LEU A 71 10.26 -1.66 -4.71
CA LEU A 71 9.06 -1.09 -5.31
C LEU A 71 9.41 -0.33 -6.59
N VAL A 72 10.47 0.47 -6.52
CA VAL A 72 10.92 1.22 -7.71
C VAL A 72 11.33 0.27 -8.80
N ARG A 73 12.01 -0.81 -8.45
CA ARG A 73 12.45 -1.79 -9.44
C ARG A 73 11.25 -2.43 -10.15
N ILE A 74 10.22 -2.79 -9.38
CA ILE A 74 9.02 -3.37 -9.98
C ILE A 74 8.39 -2.39 -10.93
N CYS A 75 8.23 -1.14 -10.50
CA CYS A 75 7.62 -0.12 -11.34
C CYS A 75 8.44 0.14 -12.61
N SER A 76 9.76 0.16 -12.46
CA SER A 76 10.64 0.36 -13.62
C SER A 76 10.49 -0.75 -14.64
N LYS A 77 10.45 -1.99 -14.17
CA LYS A 77 10.38 -3.13 -15.07
C LYS A 77 9.01 -3.29 -15.69
N LEU A 78 7.96 -2.91 -14.98
CA LEU A 78 6.61 -3.02 -15.50
C LEU A 78 6.12 -1.71 -16.13
N ASP A 79 6.93 -0.67 -16.06
CA ASP A 79 6.60 0.63 -16.65
C ASP A 79 5.26 1.11 -16.10
N CYS A 80 5.19 1.25 -14.77
CA CYS A 80 3.97 1.65 -14.09
C CYS A 80 4.31 2.48 -12.86
N ASP A 81 3.27 2.98 -12.19
CA ASP A 81 3.44 3.80 -11.00
C ASP A 81 3.19 2.95 -9.75
N LEU A 82 3.53 3.50 -8.59
CA LEU A 82 3.31 2.81 -7.32
C LEU A 82 1.84 2.48 -7.10
N THR A 83 0.95 3.37 -7.49
CA THR A 83 -0.48 3.13 -7.32
C THR A 83 -1.00 2.00 -8.19
N ASP A 84 -0.22 1.60 -9.19
CA ASP A 84 -0.60 0.47 -10.03
C ASP A 84 -0.26 -0.86 -9.41
N ILE A 85 0.58 -0.86 -8.35
CA ILE A 85 1.03 -2.12 -7.76
C ILE A 85 0.67 -2.25 -6.29
N MET A 86 0.27 -1.17 -5.63
CA MET A 86 -0.04 -1.24 -4.21
C MET A 86 -1.09 -0.21 -3.84
N GLU A 87 -1.75 -0.45 -2.72
CA GLU A 87 -2.75 0.46 -2.20
C GLU A 87 -2.87 0.26 -0.70
N LEU A 88 -3.46 1.23 -0.02
CA LEU A 88 -3.79 1.09 1.39
C LEU A 88 -5.22 0.58 1.50
N VAL A 89 -5.39 -0.40 2.37
CA VAL A 89 -6.71 -0.95 2.64
C VAL A 89 -6.95 -0.96 4.14
N ASP A 90 -8.21 -0.99 4.53
CA ASP A 90 -8.56 -1.11 5.95
C ASP A 90 -8.69 -2.59 6.33
N ASP A 91 -9.12 -2.85 7.56
CA ASP A 91 -9.22 -4.22 8.06
C ASP A 91 -10.20 -5.06 7.26
N ASP A 92 -11.14 -4.43 6.59
CA ASP A 92 -12.12 -5.13 5.77
C ASP A 92 -11.63 -5.33 4.34
N GLY A 93 -10.45 -4.84 4.03
CA GLY A 93 -9.92 -4.95 2.68
C GLY A 93 -10.41 -3.85 1.75
N GLU A 94 -11.10 -2.85 2.28
CA GLU A 94 -11.63 -1.77 1.47
C GLU A 94 -10.53 -0.74 1.20
N PRO A 95 -10.26 -0.40 -0.08
CA PRO A 95 -9.25 0.60 -0.39
C PRO A 95 -9.61 1.97 0.18
N VAL A 96 -8.61 2.61 0.76
CA VAL A 96 -8.80 3.92 1.36
C VAL A 96 -9.28 4.93 0.33
N ARG A 97 -8.78 4.83 -0.90
CA ARG A 97 -9.18 5.79 -1.94
C ARG A 97 -10.67 5.72 -2.24
N ASN A 98 -11.30 4.56 -2.05
CA ASN A 98 -12.75 4.45 -2.26
C ASN A 98 -13.51 5.27 -1.25
N ARG A 99 -13.00 5.34 -0.02
CA ARG A 99 -13.61 6.14 1.02
C ARG A 99 -13.49 7.62 0.70
N LEU A 100 -12.33 8.02 0.18
CA LEU A 100 -12.11 9.40 -0.21
C LEU A 100 -13.02 9.80 -1.36
N LYS A 101 -13.21 8.90 -2.31
CA LYS A 101 -14.11 9.17 -3.42
C LYS A 101 -15.53 9.36 -2.94
N LYS A 102 -15.96 8.52 -2.01
CA LYS A 102 -17.31 8.65 -1.46
C LYS A 102 -17.49 9.99 -0.78
N ALA A 103 -16.48 10.42 -0.04
CA ALA A 103 -16.53 11.70 0.64
C ALA A 103 -16.63 12.85 -0.36
N GLU A 104 -15.91 12.75 -1.46
CA GLU A 104 -15.94 13.78 -2.49
C GLU A 104 -17.27 13.81 -3.21
N ALA A 105 -17.89 12.66 -3.38
CA ALA A 105 -19.16 12.57 -4.07
C ALA A 105 -20.29 13.20 -3.29
N ASN A 106 -20.14 13.30 -1.98
CA ASN A 106 -21.15 13.90 -1.13
C ASN A 106 -20.94 15.41 -0.97
#